data_36a14bf7659533802812d4efe663714c
#
_entry.id   36a14bf7659533802812d4efe663714c
#
_cell.length_a   1.000
_cell.length_b   1.000
_cell.length_c   1.000
_cell.angle_alpha   90.00
_cell.angle_beta   90.00
_cell.angle_gamma   90.00
#
_symmetry.space_group_name_H-M   'P 1'
#
loop_
_entity.id
_entity.type
_entity.pdbx_description
1 polymer ?
#
loop_
_entity_poly.entity_id
_entity_poly.type
_entity_poly.pdbx_seq_one_letter_code
_entity_poly.pdbx_strand_id
1 'polypeptide(L)'
;MVEISDDIQVLSHELHSSKLEYLGAIRGIRSWCKEFGERQKMEIDFKDDVSRLVPLEIGLCLFRILQEALHNAIKHSGVKRIEVEIAEHGNEVHLEIKDSGRGFDLEAVKRGSGLGLTSMRERARLVGGTLTLESKPMQGTSIHVRVPLKAKAGASAA
;
A
#
# COMPACT_ATOMS: atom_id res chain seq x y z
N MET A 1 24.95 -10.42 4.27
CA MET A 1 24.22 -9.71 3.19
C MET A 1 22.79 -9.40 3.56
N VAL A 2 22.08 -10.32 4.17
CA VAL A 2 20.70 -10.11 4.60
C VAL A 2 20.59 -9.01 5.67
N GLU A 3 21.49 -8.98 6.61
CA GLU A 3 21.50 -8.00 7.70
C GLU A 3 21.66 -6.54 7.22
N ILE A 4 22.54 -6.32 6.25
CA ILE A 4 22.76 -4.98 5.68
C ILE A 4 21.50 -4.50 4.94
N SER A 5 20.82 -5.42 4.26
CA SER A 5 19.60 -5.12 3.53
C SER A 5 18.47 -4.71 4.49
N ASP A 6 18.37 -5.40 5.63
CA ASP A 6 17.36 -5.11 6.64
C ASP A 6 17.62 -3.76 7.31
N ASP A 7 18.87 -3.45 7.63
CA ASP A 7 19.25 -2.16 8.21
C ASP A 7 18.93 -1.00 7.27
N ILE A 8 19.20 -1.16 5.98
CA ILE A 8 18.87 -0.15 4.98
C ILE A 8 17.36 0.03 4.88
N GLN A 9 16.59 -1.04 4.95
CA GLN A 9 15.13 -0.96 4.94
C GLN A 9 14.60 -0.25 6.18
N VAL A 10 15.13 -0.54 7.35
CA VAL A 10 14.73 0.11 8.60
C VAL A 10 14.99 1.61 8.52
N LEU A 11 16.18 2.02 8.11
CA LEU A 11 16.52 3.43 7.92
C LEU A 11 15.61 4.11 6.90
N SER A 12 15.34 3.45 5.80
CA SER A 12 14.43 3.95 4.78
C SER A 12 13.02 4.13 5.33
N HIS A 13 12.55 3.19 6.14
CA HIS A 13 11.24 3.29 6.80
C HIS A 13 11.17 4.47 7.76
N GLU A 14 12.22 4.69 8.56
CA GLU A 14 12.26 5.83 9.49
C GLU A 14 12.22 7.16 8.76
N LEU A 15 12.98 7.31 7.68
CA LEU A 15 12.98 8.52 6.87
C LEU A 15 11.60 8.78 6.24
N HIS A 16 10.96 7.74 5.74
CA HIS A 16 9.64 7.87 5.13
C HIS A 16 8.57 8.16 6.19
N SER A 17 8.67 7.58 7.36
CA SER A 17 7.77 7.88 8.48
C SER A 17 7.85 9.36 8.87
N SER A 18 9.06 9.92 8.96
CA SER A 18 9.26 11.34 9.24
C SER A 18 8.63 12.23 8.17
N LYS A 19 8.74 11.84 6.92
CA LYS A 19 8.13 12.57 5.80
C LYS A 19 6.61 12.54 5.89
N LEU A 20 6.02 11.40 6.21
CA LEU A 20 4.58 11.26 6.42
C LEU A 20 4.10 12.14 7.57
N GLU A 21 4.84 12.19 8.64
CA GLU A 21 4.53 13.01 9.82
C GLU A 21 4.55 14.49 9.49
N TYR A 22 5.56 14.93 8.76
CA TYR A 22 5.77 16.35 8.43
C TYR A 22 4.80 16.87 7.37
N LEU A 23 4.60 16.10 6.30
CA LEU A 23 3.79 16.52 5.14
C LEU A 23 2.33 16.11 5.22
N GLY A 24 1.98 15.27 6.21
CA GLY A 24 0.70 14.57 6.23
C GLY A 24 0.79 13.28 5.41
N ALA A 25 -0.04 12.31 5.79
CA ALA A 25 0.05 10.96 5.24
C ALA A 25 -0.08 10.92 3.71
N ILE A 26 -1.10 11.56 3.17
CA ILE A 26 -1.38 11.46 1.73
C ILE A 26 -0.30 12.14 0.89
N ARG A 27 0.15 13.32 1.30
CA ARG A 27 1.23 14.02 0.59
C ARG A 27 2.54 13.26 0.67
N GLY A 28 2.82 12.66 1.82
CA GLY A 28 4.02 11.85 1.99
C GLY A 28 4.02 10.62 1.07
N ILE A 29 2.88 9.95 0.98
CA ILE A 29 2.72 8.80 0.09
C ILE A 29 2.89 9.22 -1.37
N ARG A 30 2.25 10.32 -1.78
CA ARG A 30 2.38 10.87 -3.14
C ARG A 30 3.84 11.15 -3.48
N SER A 31 4.54 11.83 -2.59
CA SER A 31 5.94 12.16 -2.78
C SER A 31 6.83 10.93 -2.91
N TRP A 32 6.57 9.94 -2.05
CA TRP A 32 7.31 8.67 -2.11
C TRP A 32 7.05 7.93 -3.43
N CYS A 33 5.81 7.88 -3.88
CA CYS A 33 5.46 7.24 -5.16
C CYS A 33 6.21 7.88 -6.33
N LYS A 34 6.31 9.19 -6.33
CA LYS A 34 7.05 9.91 -7.36
C LYS A 34 8.52 9.52 -7.36
N GLU A 35 9.17 9.55 -6.20
CA GLU A 35 10.58 9.19 -6.06
C GLU A 35 10.83 7.72 -6.43
N PHE A 36 9.96 6.84 -5.98
CA PHE A 36 10.04 5.42 -6.27
C PHE A 36 9.91 5.15 -7.77
N GLY A 37 8.93 5.78 -8.42
CA GLY A 37 8.74 5.64 -9.86
C GLY A 37 9.94 6.10 -10.65
N GLU A 38 10.54 7.21 -10.27
CA GLU A 38 11.75 7.73 -10.92
C GLU A 38 12.92 6.76 -10.76
N ARG A 39 13.15 6.25 -9.58
CA ARG A 39 14.25 5.30 -9.31
C ARG A 39 14.08 3.98 -10.04
N GLN A 40 12.84 3.48 -10.11
CA GLN A 40 12.55 2.18 -10.70
C GLN A 40 12.19 2.27 -12.18
N LYS A 41 12.18 3.48 -12.74
CA LYS A 41 11.76 3.72 -14.14
C LYS A 41 10.36 3.16 -14.39
N MET A 42 9.48 3.40 -13.43
CA MET A 42 8.10 2.96 -13.47
C MET A 42 7.16 4.16 -13.43
N GLU A 43 6.15 4.16 -14.27
CA GLU A 43 5.11 5.17 -14.23
C GLU A 43 4.10 4.81 -13.17
N ILE A 44 3.97 5.66 -12.15
CA ILE A 44 2.95 5.50 -11.12
C ILE A 44 1.94 6.62 -11.28
N ASP A 45 0.75 6.25 -11.73
CA ASP A 45 -0.37 7.18 -11.87
C ASP A 45 -1.07 7.29 -10.51
N PHE A 46 -0.72 8.31 -9.76
CA PHE A 46 -1.22 8.51 -8.41
C PHE A 46 -2.36 9.53 -8.39
N LYS A 47 -3.48 9.13 -7.81
CA LYS A 47 -4.64 10.00 -7.61
C LYS A 47 -5.07 9.97 -6.16
N ASP A 48 -5.51 11.10 -5.64
CA ASP A 48 -6.12 11.13 -4.31
C ASP A 48 -7.34 12.06 -4.30
N ASP A 49 -8.30 11.68 -3.47
CA ASP A 49 -9.50 12.44 -3.21
C ASP A 49 -9.87 12.25 -1.74
N VAL A 50 -9.07 12.86 -0.87
CA VAL A 50 -9.25 12.78 0.58
C VAL A 50 -9.30 14.19 1.13
N SER A 51 -10.43 14.58 1.73
CA SER A 51 -10.62 15.91 2.30
C SER A 51 -10.25 15.98 3.78
N ARG A 52 -10.27 14.86 4.48
CA ARG A 52 -9.94 14.81 5.90
C ARG A 52 -8.48 14.51 6.13
N LEU A 53 -8.03 14.90 7.32
CA LEU A 53 -6.72 14.49 7.79
C LEU A 53 -6.76 12.99 8.13
N VAL A 54 -5.90 12.22 7.50
CA VAL A 54 -5.77 10.79 7.79
C VAL A 54 -4.83 10.61 8.97
N PRO A 55 -5.26 9.92 10.04
CA PRO A 55 -4.37 9.65 11.18
C PRO A 55 -3.07 8.98 10.73
N LEU A 56 -1.97 9.33 11.38
CA LEU A 56 -0.65 8.82 11.02
C LEU A 56 -0.59 7.29 11.02
N GLU A 57 -1.21 6.67 12.00
CA GLU A 57 -1.26 5.21 12.12
C GLU A 57 -1.88 4.55 10.88
N ILE A 58 -2.96 5.12 10.38
CA ILE A 58 -3.63 4.64 9.17
C ILE A 58 -2.75 4.93 7.96
N GLY A 59 -2.20 6.13 7.88
CA GLY A 59 -1.30 6.51 6.80
C GLY A 59 -0.09 5.59 6.68
N LEU A 60 0.53 5.24 7.80
CA LEU A 60 1.66 4.30 7.83
C LEU A 60 1.24 2.90 7.35
N CYS A 61 0.07 2.45 7.77
CA CYS A 61 -0.47 1.16 7.32
C CYS A 61 -0.63 1.15 5.80
N LEU A 62 -1.30 2.15 5.25
CA LEU A 62 -1.51 2.26 3.80
C LEU A 62 -0.19 2.35 3.05
N PHE A 63 0.74 3.13 3.59
CA PHE A 63 2.06 3.30 2.99
C PHE A 63 2.82 1.97 2.90
N ARG A 64 2.85 1.19 3.97
CA ARG A 64 3.55 -0.09 3.98
C ARG A 64 2.92 -1.12 3.05
N ILE A 65 1.60 -1.14 2.99
CA ILE A 65 0.89 -1.99 2.03
C ILE A 65 1.25 -1.59 0.61
N LEU A 66 1.25 -0.30 0.33
CA LEU A 66 1.62 0.23 -0.98
C LEU A 66 3.05 -0.14 -1.36
N GLN A 67 4.00 0.02 -0.43
CA GLN A 67 5.39 -0.37 -0.67
C GLN A 67 5.51 -1.84 -1.07
N GLU A 68 4.87 -2.71 -0.33
CA GLU A 68 4.88 -4.15 -0.62
C GLU A 68 4.26 -4.45 -1.97
N ALA A 69 3.13 -3.84 -2.26
CA ALA A 69 2.43 -4.02 -3.54
C ALA A 69 3.27 -3.56 -4.74
N LEU A 70 3.93 -2.42 -4.62
CA LEU A 70 4.79 -1.90 -5.70
C LEU A 70 6.04 -2.76 -5.90
N HIS A 71 6.64 -3.25 -4.83
CA HIS A 71 7.76 -4.19 -4.94
C HIS A 71 7.33 -5.49 -5.62
N ASN A 72 6.16 -6.01 -5.28
CA ASN A 72 5.60 -7.19 -5.93
C ASN A 72 5.35 -6.95 -7.42
N ALA A 73 4.84 -5.80 -7.77
CA ALA A 73 4.60 -5.45 -9.16
C ALA A 73 5.90 -5.43 -9.97
N ILE A 74 6.96 -4.85 -9.42
CA ILE A 74 8.27 -4.84 -10.08
C ILE A 74 8.80 -6.26 -10.29
N LYS A 75 8.71 -7.09 -9.26
CA LYS A 75 9.27 -8.45 -9.31
C LYS A 75 8.47 -9.39 -10.20
N HIS A 76 7.16 -9.24 -10.25
CA HIS A 76 6.29 -10.29 -10.78
C HIS A 76 5.38 -9.89 -11.92
N SER A 77 5.02 -8.60 -12.05
CA SER A 77 4.02 -8.21 -13.05
C SER A 77 4.60 -7.95 -14.44
N GLY A 78 5.83 -7.50 -14.52
CA GLY A 78 6.46 -7.14 -15.81
C GLY A 78 5.94 -5.84 -16.41
N VAL A 79 5.13 -5.08 -15.67
CA VAL A 79 4.58 -3.82 -16.17
C VAL A 79 5.48 -2.64 -15.84
N LYS A 80 5.30 -1.55 -16.59
CA LYS A 80 5.98 -0.28 -16.35
C LYS A 80 5.02 0.81 -15.87
N ARG A 81 3.76 0.49 -15.70
CA ARG A 81 2.75 1.42 -15.22
C ARG A 81 1.87 0.77 -14.17
N ILE A 82 1.63 1.50 -13.09
CA ILE A 82 0.76 1.09 -11.99
C ILE A 82 -0.15 2.27 -11.66
N GLU A 83 -1.42 1.99 -11.41
CA GLU A 83 -2.38 2.98 -10.95
C GLU A 83 -2.53 2.86 -9.44
N VAL A 84 -2.47 3.99 -8.74
CA VAL A 84 -2.65 4.08 -7.30
C VAL A 84 -3.68 5.15 -7.01
N GLU A 85 -4.71 4.80 -6.28
CA GLU A 85 -5.73 5.76 -5.88
C GLU A 85 -5.99 5.67 -4.38
N ILE A 86 -6.03 6.82 -3.72
CA ILE A 86 -6.47 6.93 -2.32
C ILE A 86 -7.67 7.85 -2.30
N ALA A 87 -8.80 7.35 -1.82
CA ALA A 87 -10.04 8.12 -1.82
C ALA A 87 -10.80 7.94 -0.51
N GLU A 88 -11.56 8.96 -0.15
CA GLU A 88 -12.44 8.94 1.01
C GLU A 88 -13.85 8.56 0.54
N HIS A 89 -14.43 7.57 1.19
CA HIS A 89 -15.80 7.14 0.94
C HIS A 89 -16.55 7.06 2.28
N GLY A 90 -17.37 8.07 2.56
CA GLY A 90 -18.07 8.16 3.83
C GLY A 90 -17.08 8.28 4.99
N ASN A 91 -17.07 7.32 5.88
CA ASN A 91 -16.17 7.30 7.04
C ASN A 91 -14.99 6.35 6.85
N GLU A 92 -14.67 6.00 5.62
CA GLU A 92 -13.57 5.10 5.30
C GLU A 92 -12.58 5.77 4.34
N VAL A 93 -11.33 5.39 4.43
CA VAL A 93 -10.33 5.67 3.41
C VAL A 93 -10.06 4.38 2.64
N HIS A 94 -9.98 4.49 1.34
CA HIS A 94 -9.73 3.37 0.43
C HIS A 94 -8.42 3.59 -0.29
N LEU A 95 -7.61 2.54 -0.37
CA LEU A 95 -6.41 2.51 -1.20
C LEU A 95 -6.63 1.43 -2.27
N GLU A 96 -6.47 1.80 -3.52
CA GLU A 96 -6.57 0.87 -4.63
C GLU A 96 -5.29 0.90 -5.45
N ILE A 97 -4.76 -0.27 -5.75
CA ILE A 97 -3.52 -0.42 -6.52
C ILE A 97 -3.80 -1.43 -7.63
N LYS A 98 -3.60 -1.00 -8.88
CA LYS A 98 -3.90 -1.83 -10.05
C LYS A 98 -2.74 -1.87 -11.02
N ASP A 99 -2.46 -3.05 -11.54
CA ASP A 99 -1.58 -3.22 -12.69
C ASP A 99 -2.24 -4.14 -13.72
N SER A 100 -1.82 -4.00 -14.97
CA SER A 100 -2.31 -4.83 -16.09
C SER A 100 -1.28 -5.87 -16.51
N GLY A 101 -0.49 -6.33 -15.56
CA GLY A 101 0.61 -7.25 -15.83
C GLY A 101 0.22 -8.71 -15.95
N ARG A 102 1.19 -9.57 -15.66
CA ARG A 102 1.02 -11.02 -15.79
C ARG A 102 -0.02 -11.61 -14.85
N GLY A 103 -0.29 -10.93 -13.72
CA GLY A 103 -1.12 -11.51 -12.70
C GLY A 103 -0.54 -12.81 -12.15
N PHE A 104 -1.32 -13.50 -11.37
CA PHE A 104 -0.94 -14.81 -10.84
C PHE A 104 -2.19 -15.58 -10.42
N ASP A 105 -2.00 -16.90 -10.23
CA ASP A 105 -3.06 -17.75 -9.70
C ASP A 105 -3.07 -17.63 -8.17
N LEU A 106 -4.13 -17.04 -7.63
CA LEU A 106 -4.29 -16.84 -6.19
C LEU A 106 -4.26 -18.14 -5.40
N GLU A 107 -4.85 -19.19 -5.94
CA GLU A 107 -4.88 -20.50 -5.27
C GLU A 107 -3.47 -21.09 -5.16
N ALA A 108 -2.66 -20.94 -6.20
CA ALA A 108 -1.28 -21.39 -6.17
C ALA A 108 -0.45 -20.60 -5.16
N VAL A 109 -0.66 -19.29 -5.07
CA VAL A 109 0.05 -18.43 -4.12
C VAL A 109 -0.36 -18.71 -2.68
N LYS A 110 -1.64 -18.98 -2.42
CA LYS A 110 -2.12 -19.34 -1.09
C LYS A 110 -1.50 -20.63 -0.56
N ARG A 111 -1.17 -21.57 -1.45
CA ARG A 111 -0.52 -22.82 -1.10
C ARG A 111 0.99 -22.68 -0.89
N GLY A 112 1.58 -21.65 -1.49
CA GLY A 112 3.00 -21.32 -1.30
C GLY A 112 3.16 -20.14 -0.37
N SER A 113 4.38 -19.91 0.10
CA SER A 113 4.70 -18.69 0.83
C SER A 113 4.79 -17.57 -0.18
N GLY A 114 3.98 -16.55 -0.09
CA GLY A 114 4.27 -15.67 -1.10
C GLY A 114 3.83 -14.24 -1.06
N LEU A 115 4.46 -13.36 -1.75
CA LEU A 115 4.07 -12.01 -2.11
C LEU A 115 3.74 -11.06 -0.94
N GLY A 116 4.04 -11.44 0.31
CA GLY A 116 3.75 -10.59 1.47
C GLY A 116 2.26 -10.38 1.73
N LEU A 117 1.39 -11.22 1.17
CA LEU A 117 -0.06 -11.05 1.29
C LEU A 117 -0.55 -11.15 2.73
N THR A 118 -0.01 -12.11 3.48
CA THR A 118 -0.34 -12.27 4.90
C THR A 118 0.04 -11.01 5.67
N SER A 119 1.22 -10.49 5.43
CA SER A 119 1.71 -9.28 6.07
C SER A 119 0.82 -8.07 5.75
N MET A 120 0.45 -7.92 4.49
CA MET A 120 -0.44 -6.83 4.08
C MET A 120 -1.81 -6.92 4.75
N ARG A 121 -2.38 -8.11 4.83
CA ARG A 121 -3.67 -8.33 5.50
C ARG A 121 -3.59 -8.05 6.99
N GLU A 122 -2.54 -8.50 7.65
CA GLU A 122 -2.33 -8.23 9.07
C GLU A 122 -2.19 -6.74 9.34
N ARG A 123 -1.48 -6.01 8.49
CA ARG A 123 -1.38 -4.56 8.63
C ARG A 123 -2.73 -3.87 8.53
N ALA A 124 -3.56 -4.27 7.58
CA ALA A 124 -4.90 -3.73 7.45
C ALA A 124 -5.75 -4.02 8.68
N ARG A 125 -5.68 -5.25 9.21
CA ARG A 125 -6.42 -5.65 10.41
C ARG A 125 -6.04 -4.82 11.64
N LEU A 126 -4.77 -4.48 11.78
CA LEU A 126 -4.30 -3.70 12.94
C LEU A 126 -4.94 -2.32 13.04
N VAL A 127 -5.41 -1.78 11.95
CA VAL A 127 -6.13 -0.50 11.94
C VAL A 127 -7.63 -0.66 11.70
N GLY A 128 -8.15 -1.87 11.91
CA GLY A 128 -9.56 -2.16 11.75
C GLY A 128 -10.03 -2.24 10.31
N GLY A 129 -9.11 -2.36 9.38
CA GLY A 129 -9.42 -2.40 7.96
C GLY A 129 -9.46 -3.80 7.36
N THR A 130 -9.74 -3.86 6.08
CA THR A 130 -9.78 -5.08 5.29
C THR A 130 -8.98 -4.90 4.01
N LEU A 131 -8.43 -5.99 3.50
CA LEU A 131 -7.69 -6.00 2.25
C LEU A 131 -8.25 -7.11 1.36
N THR A 132 -8.60 -6.73 0.14
CA THR A 132 -9.07 -7.65 -0.90
C THR A 132 -8.04 -7.64 -2.02
N LEU A 133 -7.71 -8.82 -2.51
CA LEU A 133 -6.77 -8.97 -3.62
C LEU A 133 -7.40 -9.82 -4.70
N GLU A 134 -7.36 -9.31 -5.91
CA GLU A 134 -7.83 -10.01 -7.10
C GLU A 134 -6.69 -10.11 -8.10
N SER A 135 -6.41 -11.31 -8.55
CA SER A 135 -5.43 -11.55 -9.60
C SER A 135 -5.79 -12.82 -10.34
N LYS A 136 -5.56 -12.78 -11.63
CA LYS A 136 -5.71 -13.95 -12.52
C LYS A 136 -4.56 -13.92 -13.52
N PRO A 137 -4.08 -15.10 -13.94
CA PRO A 137 -3.01 -15.15 -14.94
C PRO A 137 -3.35 -14.31 -16.17
N MET A 138 -2.42 -13.47 -16.58
CA MET A 138 -2.52 -12.58 -17.75
C MET A 138 -3.60 -11.49 -17.66
N GLN A 139 -4.20 -11.28 -16.50
CA GLN A 139 -5.23 -10.26 -16.31
C GLN A 139 -4.84 -9.17 -15.30
N GLY A 140 -3.60 -9.20 -14.84
CA GLY A 140 -3.11 -8.21 -13.88
C GLY A 140 -3.52 -8.49 -12.44
N THR A 141 -3.26 -7.52 -11.59
CA THR A 141 -3.52 -7.62 -10.15
C THR A 141 -4.18 -6.34 -9.65
N SER A 142 -5.15 -6.50 -8.76
CA SER A 142 -5.81 -5.38 -8.08
C SER A 142 -5.80 -5.64 -6.58
N ILE A 143 -5.34 -4.66 -5.82
CA ILE A 143 -5.37 -4.68 -4.36
C ILE A 143 -6.26 -3.55 -3.90
N HIS A 144 -7.20 -3.85 -3.00
CA HIS A 144 -8.10 -2.88 -2.45
C HIS A 144 -8.09 -2.96 -0.93
N VAL A 145 -7.75 -1.86 -0.29
CA VAL A 145 -7.70 -1.73 1.17
C VAL A 145 -8.76 -0.74 1.62
N ARG A 146 -9.51 -1.07 2.64
CA ARG A 146 -10.52 -0.21 3.23
C ARG A 146 -10.24 -0.07 4.71
N VAL A 147 -10.17 1.16 5.21
CA VAL A 147 -9.88 1.43 6.62
C VAL A 147 -10.90 2.44 7.16
N PRO A 148 -11.60 2.11 8.25
CA PRO A 148 -12.53 3.06 8.86
C PRO A 148 -11.77 4.20 9.55
N LEU A 149 -12.17 5.42 9.26
CA LEU A 149 -11.55 6.61 9.84
C LEU A 149 -12.09 6.94 11.22
N LYS A 150 -13.31 6.55 11.52
CA LYS A 150 -13.99 6.86 12.79
C LYS A 150 -14.04 5.73 13.80
N ALA A 151 -13.50 4.57 13.49
CA ALA A 151 -13.54 3.44 14.41
C ALA A 151 -12.93 3.79 15.77
N LYS A 152 -11.87 4.55 15.76
CA LYS A 152 -11.16 4.99 16.95
C LYS A 152 -11.98 5.97 17.80
N ALA A 153 -12.69 6.88 17.15
CA ALA A 153 -13.54 7.86 17.84
C ALA A 153 -14.72 7.15 18.52
N GLY A 154 -15.32 6.18 17.85
CA GLY A 154 -16.39 5.38 18.44
C GLY A 154 -15.93 4.59 19.64
N ALA A 155 -14.75 4.00 19.58
CA ALA A 155 -14.16 3.25 20.68
C ALA A 155 -13.87 4.13 21.88
N SER A 156 -13.41 5.35 21.65
CA SER A 156 -13.08 6.28 22.74
C SER A 156 -14.32 6.88 23.40
N ALA A 157 -15.44 6.88 22.74
CA ALA A 157 -16.69 7.38 23.32
C ALA A 157 -17.29 6.38 24.34
N ALA A 158 -16.86 5.16 24.28
CA ALA A 158 -17.26 4.15 25.25
C ALA A 158 -16.36 4.19 26.48
#